data_581cc0455e5b3ea3754d565b4d3b9f61
#
_entry.id   581cc0455e5b3ea3754d565b4d3b9f61
#
_cell.length_a   1.000
_cell.length_b   1.000
_cell.length_c   1.000
_cell.angle_alpha   90.00
_cell.angle_beta   90.00
_cell.angle_gamma   90.00
#
_symmetry.space_group_name_H-M   'P 1'
#
loop_
_entity.id
_entity.type
_entity.pdbx_description
1 polymer ?
#
loop_
_entity_poly.entity_id
_entity_poly.type
_entity_poly.pdbx_seq_one_letter_code
_entity_poly.pdbx_strand_id
1 'polypeptide(L)'
;MTSAEIREAFLRYFESQGHTRVASSSLVPANDPTLLFTNAGMNQFKDCFLGLEKRDYVRAVSSQKCVRAGGKHNDLDNVGYTARHHTFFEMLGNFSFGDYFKRDAIKFAWEFLTSDEWLALPKDKLYATVYHTDDEAFDIWNKEIGL
;
A
#
# COMPACT_ATOMS: atom_id res chain seq x y z
N MET A 1 -4.20 -16.17 -10.72
CA MET A 1 -3.71 -16.12 -9.32
C MET A 1 -4.88 -16.01 -8.36
N THR A 2 -4.85 -16.74 -7.26
CA THR A 2 -5.80 -16.61 -6.14
C THR A 2 -5.43 -15.39 -5.27
N SER A 3 -6.36 -14.93 -4.42
CA SER A 3 -6.08 -13.84 -3.47
C SER A 3 -4.92 -14.18 -2.51
N ALA A 4 -4.78 -15.44 -2.12
CA ALA A 4 -3.68 -15.89 -1.27
C ALA A 4 -2.33 -15.80 -1.99
N GLU A 5 -2.27 -16.16 -3.26
CA GLU A 5 -1.06 -16.05 -4.09
C GLU A 5 -0.68 -14.59 -4.34
N ILE A 6 -1.64 -13.72 -4.61
CA ILE A 6 -1.38 -12.27 -4.78
C ILE A 6 -0.82 -11.67 -3.50
N ARG A 7 -1.42 -11.99 -2.35
CA ARG A 7 -0.95 -11.53 -1.03
C ARG A 7 0.49 -11.96 -0.77
N GLU A 8 0.77 -13.24 -0.98
CA GLU A 8 2.10 -13.78 -0.74
C GLU A 8 3.14 -13.25 -1.75
N ALA A 9 2.78 -13.10 -3.03
CA ALA A 9 3.65 -12.49 -4.03
C ALA A 9 4.04 -11.06 -3.65
N PHE A 10 3.07 -10.24 -3.22
CA PHE A 10 3.34 -8.87 -2.78
C PHE A 10 4.29 -8.82 -1.58
N LEU A 11 4.02 -9.63 -0.57
CA LEU A 11 4.85 -9.66 0.63
C LEU A 11 6.29 -10.11 0.30
N ARG A 12 6.44 -11.18 -0.47
CA ARG A 12 7.77 -11.71 -0.89
C ARG A 12 8.53 -10.75 -1.79
N TYR A 13 7.84 -10.07 -2.71
CA TYR A 13 8.49 -9.08 -3.56
C TYR A 13 9.13 -7.98 -2.70
N PHE A 14 8.37 -7.37 -1.80
CA PHE A 14 8.91 -6.29 -0.97
C PHE A 14 9.92 -6.77 0.08
N GLU A 15 9.83 -8.01 0.56
CA GLU A 15 10.92 -8.63 1.35
C GLU A 15 12.21 -8.71 0.54
N SER A 16 12.14 -9.08 -0.74
CA SER A 16 13.31 -9.09 -1.63
C SER A 16 13.92 -7.70 -1.88
N GLN A 17 13.11 -6.65 -1.70
CA GLN A 17 13.52 -5.24 -1.75
C GLN A 17 13.93 -4.69 -0.36
N GLY A 18 14.19 -5.56 0.61
CA GLY A 18 14.69 -5.18 1.93
C GLY A 18 13.62 -4.66 2.90
N HIS A 19 12.34 -4.94 2.67
CA HIS A 19 11.28 -4.61 3.61
C HIS A 19 11.10 -5.71 4.65
N THR A 20 10.84 -5.31 5.89
CA THR A 20 10.45 -6.23 6.95
C THR A 20 8.97 -6.55 6.82
N ARG A 21 8.64 -7.86 6.76
CA ARG A 21 7.25 -8.31 6.81
C ARG A 21 6.68 -8.08 8.20
N VAL A 22 5.64 -7.27 8.28
CA VAL A 22 4.93 -6.93 9.52
C VAL A 22 3.52 -7.49 9.48
N ALA A 23 3.12 -8.15 10.55
CA ALA A 23 1.78 -8.71 10.67
C ALA A 23 0.70 -7.61 10.65
N SER A 24 -0.51 -7.97 10.18
CA SER A 24 -1.68 -7.12 10.33
C SER A 24 -1.90 -6.76 11.78
N SER A 25 -2.07 -5.49 12.08
CA SER A 25 -2.50 -5.05 13.41
C SER A 25 -3.96 -5.41 13.68
N SER A 26 -4.37 -5.32 14.94
CA SER A 26 -5.76 -5.53 15.35
C SER A 26 -6.70 -4.57 14.58
N LEU A 27 -7.91 -5.05 14.29
CA LEU A 27 -8.98 -4.20 13.76
C LEU A 27 -9.47 -3.16 14.79
N VAL A 28 -9.29 -3.44 16.07
CA VAL A 28 -9.57 -2.50 17.16
C VAL A 28 -8.27 -1.75 17.47
N PRO A 29 -8.17 -0.46 17.08
CA PRO A 29 -6.95 0.33 17.28
C PRO A 29 -6.71 0.56 18.77
N ALA A 30 -5.52 0.22 19.26
CA ALA A 30 -5.18 0.33 20.67
C ALA A 30 -4.86 1.77 21.11
N ASN A 31 -4.30 2.60 20.23
CA ASN A 31 -3.68 3.88 20.58
C ASN A 31 -4.15 5.06 19.74
N ASP A 32 -5.20 4.94 18.95
CA ASP A 32 -5.72 6.07 18.15
C ASP A 32 -7.20 6.33 18.46
N PRO A 33 -7.49 7.31 19.33
CA PRO A 33 -8.88 7.64 19.70
C PRO A 33 -9.67 8.27 18.54
N THR A 34 -9.02 8.62 17.44
CA THR A 34 -9.68 9.19 16.26
C THR A 34 -10.24 8.13 15.32
N LEU A 35 -9.91 6.86 15.54
CA LEU A 35 -10.34 5.72 14.72
C LEU A 35 -11.27 4.79 15.50
N LEU A 36 -12.40 4.44 14.88
CA LEU A 36 -13.29 3.41 15.39
C LEU A 36 -12.71 2.01 15.09
N PHE A 37 -12.24 1.81 13.85
CA PHE A 37 -11.56 0.59 13.41
C PHE A 37 -10.28 0.95 12.65
N THR A 38 -9.35 0.00 12.56
CA THR A 38 -8.23 0.09 11.64
C THR A 38 -8.77 0.11 10.21
N ASN A 39 -8.55 1.20 9.49
CA ASN A 39 -9.14 1.48 8.19
C ASN A 39 -8.12 1.62 7.05
N ALA A 40 -6.83 1.54 7.36
CA ALA A 40 -5.74 1.62 6.41
C ALA A 40 -4.49 0.89 6.91
N GLY A 41 -3.66 0.43 5.97
CA GLY A 41 -2.38 -0.22 6.30
C GLY A 41 -1.39 0.68 7.03
N MET A 42 -1.51 1.99 6.84
CA MET A 42 -0.65 2.97 7.49
C MET A 42 -0.95 3.15 8.99
N ASN A 43 -2.12 2.77 9.49
CA ASN A 43 -2.53 3.10 10.86
C ASN A 43 -1.52 2.63 11.91
N GLN A 44 -1.03 1.40 11.81
CA GLN A 44 -0.05 0.86 12.76
C GLN A 44 1.33 1.53 12.69
N PHE A 45 1.62 2.29 11.64
CA PHE A 45 2.91 2.97 11.42
C PHE A 45 2.83 4.48 11.58
N LYS A 46 1.68 5.02 12.01
CA LYS A 46 1.47 6.47 12.14
C LYS A 46 2.55 7.14 12.98
N ASP A 47 2.86 6.57 14.13
CA ASP A 47 3.85 7.13 15.04
C ASP A 47 5.29 7.01 14.49
N CYS A 48 5.56 5.99 13.66
CA CYS A 48 6.83 5.88 12.93
C CYS A 48 7.00 7.04 11.93
N PHE A 49 5.94 7.38 11.18
CA PHE A 49 5.96 8.52 10.23
C PHE A 49 6.06 9.87 10.94
N LEU A 50 5.50 10.00 12.13
CA LEU A 50 5.59 11.21 12.93
C LEU A 50 6.91 11.31 13.71
N GLY A 51 7.75 10.29 13.68
CA GLY A 51 9.00 10.24 14.44
C GLY A 51 8.82 10.01 15.94
N LEU A 52 7.62 9.65 16.38
CA LEU A 52 7.28 9.38 17.79
C LEU A 52 7.64 7.96 18.21
N GLU A 53 7.71 7.03 17.25
CA GLU A 53 8.11 5.65 17.47
C GLU A 53 9.30 5.31 16.57
N LYS A 54 10.28 4.60 17.11
CA LYS A 54 11.40 4.01 16.37
C LYS A 54 11.29 2.51 16.39
N ARG A 55 11.40 1.89 15.22
CA ARG A 55 11.50 0.44 15.05
C ARG A 55 12.90 0.06 14.59
N ASP A 56 13.24 -1.21 14.67
CA ASP A 56 14.53 -1.76 14.23
C ASP A 56 14.65 -1.92 12.70
N TYR A 57 13.64 -1.45 11.96
CA TYR A 57 13.61 -1.42 10.50
C TYR A 57 13.12 -0.06 9.99
N VAL A 58 13.53 0.29 8.77
CA VAL A 58 13.12 1.53 8.07
C VAL A 58 12.24 1.27 6.85
N ARG A 59 12.06 0.00 6.48
CA ARG A 59 11.13 -0.45 5.42
C ARG A 59 10.23 -1.53 5.98
N ALA A 60 8.93 -1.41 5.70
CA ALA A 60 7.95 -2.41 6.11
C ALA A 60 7.03 -2.80 4.95
N VAL A 61 6.56 -4.04 4.96
CA VAL A 61 5.50 -4.53 4.08
C VAL A 61 4.48 -5.30 4.90
N SER A 62 3.21 -5.07 4.61
CA SER A 62 2.11 -5.77 5.29
C SER A 62 0.90 -5.98 4.40
N SER A 63 0.10 -7.00 4.74
CA SER A 63 -1.27 -7.16 4.28
C SER A 63 -2.19 -6.88 5.47
N GLN A 64 -2.62 -5.63 5.60
CA GLN A 64 -3.41 -5.14 6.74
C GLN A 64 -4.88 -5.41 6.53
N LYS A 65 -5.51 -6.07 7.50
CA LYS A 65 -6.97 -6.18 7.59
C LYS A 65 -7.56 -4.84 7.99
N CYS A 66 -8.58 -4.40 7.25
CA CYS A 66 -9.21 -3.10 7.40
C CYS A 66 -10.72 -3.20 7.43
N VAL A 67 -11.37 -2.28 8.18
CA VAL A 67 -12.82 -2.09 8.20
C VAL A 67 -13.15 -0.64 7.90
N ARG A 68 -14.06 -0.42 6.93
CA ARG A 68 -14.62 0.89 6.58
C ARG A 68 -16.14 0.86 6.66
N ALA A 69 -16.65 0.76 7.88
CA ALA A 69 -18.08 0.60 8.18
C ALA A 69 -18.58 1.66 9.18
N GLY A 70 -17.98 2.83 9.16
CA GLY A 70 -18.32 3.96 10.04
C GLY A 70 -17.10 4.81 10.38
N GLY A 71 -17.31 5.98 10.98
CA GLY A 71 -16.25 6.92 11.33
C GLY A 71 -15.73 7.74 10.15
N LYS A 72 -14.46 8.13 10.19
CA LYS A 72 -13.85 9.08 9.24
C LYS A 72 -13.81 8.55 7.79
N HIS A 73 -13.65 7.24 7.61
CA HIS A 73 -13.67 6.58 6.30
C HIS A 73 -14.80 5.55 6.32
N ASN A 74 -15.96 5.97 5.80
CA ASN A 74 -17.17 5.16 5.76
C ASN A 74 -17.57 4.89 4.32
N ASP A 75 -17.49 3.60 3.92
CA ASP A 75 -17.85 3.15 2.58
C ASP A 75 -19.26 2.53 2.53
N LEU A 76 -20.04 2.56 3.65
CA LEU A 76 -21.33 1.86 3.77
C LEU A 76 -22.30 2.23 2.66
N ASP A 77 -22.34 3.49 2.26
CA ASP A 77 -23.26 3.97 1.21
C ASP A 77 -22.94 3.37 -0.18
N ASN A 78 -21.71 2.86 -0.37
CA ASN A 78 -21.25 2.28 -1.61
C ASN A 78 -21.18 0.75 -1.59
N VAL A 79 -21.15 0.14 -0.39
CA VAL A 79 -21.09 -1.32 -0.24
C VAL A 79 -22.36 -1.98 -0.76
N GLY A 80 -22.20 -2.96 -1.64
CA GLY A 80 -23.32 -3.62 -2.32
C GLY A 80 -23.83 -2.90 -3.55
N TYR A 81 -23.48 -1.63 -3.78
CA TYR A 81 -23.86 -0.86 -4.97
C TYR A 81 -22.72 -0.74 -5.98
N THR A 82 -21.49 -0.91 -5.56
CA THR A 82 -20.31 -0.92 -6.42
C THR A 82 -19.53 -2.23 -6.24
N ALA A 83 -18.82 -2.64 -7.27
CA ALA A 83 -18.00 -3.86 -7.24
C ALA A 83 -16.69 -3.70 -6.41
N ARG A 84 -16.38 -2.48 -5.94
CA ARG A 84 -15.06 -2.16 -5.37
C ARG A 84 -15.09 -1.76 -3.91
N HIS A 85 -16.26 -1.49 -3.33
CA HIS A 85 -16.39 -1.08 -1.95
C HIS A 85 -16.83 -2.25 -1.07
N HIS A 86 -16.03 -2.54 -0.07
CA HIS A 86 -16.25 -3.60 0.90
C HIS A 86 -16.13 -3.04 2.31
N THR A 87 -16.93 -3.53 3.26
CA THR A 87 -16.81 -3.15 4.67
C THR A 87 -15.54 -3.69 5.29
N PHE A 88 -15.16 -4.92 4.91
CA PHE A 88 -13.93 -5.59 5.34
C PHE A 88 -13.09 -5.93 4.10
N PHE A 89 -11.80 -5.61 4.15
CA PHE A 89 -10.85 -5.88 3.07
C PHE A 89 -9.41 -5.93 3.62
N GLU A 90 -8.49 -6.39 2.79
CA GLU A 90 -7.06 -6.32 3.07
C GLU A 90 -6.42 -5.23 2.21
N MET A 91 -5.52 -4.46 2.82
CA MET A 91 -4.72 -3.45 2.14
C MET A 91 -3.27 -3.91 2.07
N LEU A 92 -2.79 -4.14 0.85
CA LEU A 92 -1.39 -4.44 0.59
C LEU A 92 -0.60 -3.12 0.64
N GLY A 93 0.35 -3.02 1.55
CA GLY A 93 1.10 -1.79 1.78
C GLY A 93 2.59 -2.01 1.94
N ASN A 94 3.37 -1.18 1.26
CA ASN A 94 4.80 -1.02 1.46
C ASN A 94 5.09 0.37 2.01
N PHE A 95 6.00 0.46 2.97
CA PHE A 95 6.25 1.67 3.74
C PHE A 95 7.75 1.93 3.85
N SER A 96 8.14 3.19 3.72
CA SER A 96 9.50 3.68 3.92
C SER A 96 9.51 4.79 4.96
N PHE A 97 10.26 4.60 6.03
CA PHE A 97 10.39 5.55 7.12
C PHE A 97 11.66 6.41 6.91
N GLY A 98 11.59 7.29 5.89
CA GLY A 98 12.69 8.19 5.54
C GLY A 98 13.86 7.54 4.79
N ASP A 99 13.67 6.38 4.18
CA ASP A 99 14.72 5.65 3.47
C ASP A 99 14.64 5.85 1.94
N TYR A 100 13.47 5.63 1.33
CA TYR A 100 13.23 5.94 -0.08
C TYR A 100 11.93 6.75 -0.25
N PHE A 101 11.74 7.34 -1.43
CA PHE A 101 10.55 8.10 -1.74
C PHE A 101 10.03 7.78 -3.16
N LYS A 102 9.63 8.75 -3.97
CA LYS A 102 8.90 8.56 -5.23
C LYS A 102 9.60 7.62 -6.21
N ARG A 103 10.90 7.84 -6.47
CA ARG A 103 11.62 7.11 -7.52
C ARG A 103 11.63 5.61 -7.30
N ASP A 104 12.03 5.18 -6.12
CA ASP A 104 12.08 3.75 -5.82
C ASP A 104 10.68 3.16 -5.64
N ALA A 105 9.74 3.91 -5.03
CA ALA A 105 8.35 3.48 -4.91
C ALA A 105 7.71 3.22 -6.29
N ILE A 106 7.92 4.11 -7.27
CA ILE A 106 7.43 3.95 -8.64
C ILE A 106 8.08 2.74 -9.31
N LYS A 107 9.41 2.57 -9.17
CA LYS A 107 10.13 1.43 -9.75
C LYS A 107 9.66 0.11 -9.16
N PHE A 108 9.52 0.02 -7.85
CA PHE A 108 9.00 -1.18 -7.18
C PHE A 108 7.58 -1.52 -7.65
N ALA A 109 6.69 -0.52 -7.70
CA ALA A 109 5.32 -0.74 -8.15
C ALA A 109 5.29 -1.24 -9.60
N TRP A 110 6.05 -0.62 -10.49
CA TRP A 110 6.09 -1.02 -11.89
C TRP A 110 6.65 -2.41 -12.08
N GLU A 111 7.77 -2.72 -11.44
CA GLU A 111 8.40 -4.05 -11.51
C GLU A 111 7.45 -5.12 -10.98
N PHE A 112 6.86 -4.92 -9.80
CA PHE A 112 5.92 -5.88 -9.23
C PHE A 112 4.71 -6.14 -10.13
N LEU A 113 4.16 -5.10 -10.75
CA LEU A 113 2.97 -5.23 -11.60
C LEU A 113 3.28 -5.87 -12.95
N THR A 114 4.44 -5.60 -13.56
CA THR A 114 4.69 -5.91 -14.97
C THR A 114 5.74 -6.98 -15.24
N SER A 115 6.56 -7.34 -14.26
CA SER A 115 7.56 -8.41 -14.42
C SER A 115 6.90 -9.78 -14.53
N ASP A 116 7.42 -10.63 -15.41
CA ASP A 116 6.97 -12.01 -15.62
C ASP A 116 7.10 -12.88 -14.35
N GLU A 117 8.06 -12.51 -13.48
CA GLU A 117 8.28 -13.20 -12.21
C GLU A 117 7.17 -12.93 -11.19
N TRP A 118 6.46 -11.80 -11.31
CA TRP A 118 5.45 -11.37 -10.33
C TRP A 118 4.04 -11.40 -10.92
N LEU A 119 3.45 -10.25 -11.21
CA LEU A 119 2.05 -10.22 -11.66
C LEU A 119 1.89 -10.28 -13.19
N ALA A 120 2.94 -9.98 -13.95
CA ALA A 120 2.96 -10.04 -15.41
C ALA A 120 1.77 -9.33 -16.09
N LEU A 121 1.32 -8.19 -15.52
CA LEU A 121 0.22 -7.44 -16.10
C LEU A 121 0.65 -6.79 -17.42
N PRO A 122 -0.22 -6.78 -18.44
CA PRO A 122 0.11 -6.17 -19.73
C PRO A 122 0.29 -4.66 -19.59
N LYS A 123 1.48 -4.17 -19.96
CA LYS A 123 1.88 -2.77 -19.80
C LYS A 123 0.97 -1.80 -20.53
N ASP A 124 0.46 -2.19 -21.69
CA ASP A 124 -0.46 -1.41 -22.53
C ASP A 124 -1.86 -1.20 -21.91
N LYS A 125 -2.16 -1.88 -20.81
CA LYS A 125 -3.42 -1.74 -20.08
C LYS A 125 -3.28 -0.98 -18.77
N LEU A 126 -2.07 -0.50 -18.45
CA LEU A 126 -1.79 0.24 -17.23
C LEU A 126 -1.70 1.73 -17.51
N TYR A 127 -2.22 2.52 -16.57
CA TYR A 127 -2.17 3.97 -16.59
C TYR A 127 -1.59 4.47 -15.27
N ALA A 128 -0.67 5.42 -15.33
CA ALA A 128 -0.20 6.14 -14.15
C ALA A 128 -0.87 7.52 -14.11
N THR A 129 -1.33 7.91 -12.93
CA THR A 129 -1.82 9.26 -12.67
C THR A 129 -0.88 9.98 -11.74
N VAL A 130 -0.62 11.25 -12.02
CA VAL A 130 0.21 12.12 -11.17
C VAL A 130 -0.59 13.38 -10.81
N TYR A 131 -0.27 13.98 -9.67
CA TYR A 131 -0.82 15.28 -9.34
C TYR A 131 -0.33 16.34 -10.33
N HIS A 132 -1.18 17.26 -10.74
CA HIS A 132 -0.91 18.18 -11.86
C HIS A 132 0.32 19.07 -11.69
N THR A 133 0.84 19.24 -10.47
CA THR A 133 2.08 19.99 -10.20
C THR A 133 3.23 19.09 -9.74
N ASP A 134 3.09 17.76 -9.82
CA ASP A 134 4.14 16.82 -9.42
C ASP A 134 4.97 16.42 -10.65
N ASP A 135 5.79 17.37 -11.12
CA ASP A 135 6.67 17.17 -12.28
C ASP A 135 7.71 16.07 -12.04
N GLU A 136 8.16 15.89 -10.79
CA GLU A 136 9.09 14.82 -10.43
C GLU A 136 8.47 13.43 -10.69
N ALA A 137 7.26 13.18 -10.19
CA ALA A 137 6.59 11.92 -10.44
C ALA A 137 6.29 11.71 -11.93
N PHE A 138 5.88 12.77 -12.64
CA PHE A 138 5.67 12.72 -14.09
C PHE A 138 6.95 12.32 -14.82
N ASP A 139 8.06 12.96 -14.51
CA ASP A 139 9.34 12.69 -15.14
C ASP A 139 9.83 11.26 -14.88
N ILE A 140 9.66 10.74 -13.68
CA ILE A 140 10.02 9.36 -13.37
C ILE A 140 9.19 8.38 -14.21
N TRP A 141 7.87 8.55 -14.27
CA TRP A 141 7.00 7.71 -15.09
C TRP A 141 7.32 7.79 -16.57
N ASN A 142 7.48 9.00 -17.10
CA ASN A 142 7.67 9.23 -18.54
C ASN A 142 9.11 8.94 -19.03
N LYS A 143 10.13 9.40 -18.28
CA LYS A 143 11.53 9.33 -18.75
C LYS A 143 12.25 8.08 -18.25
N GLU A 144 11.97 7.60 -17.03
CA GLU A 144 12.69 6.46 -16.46
C GLU A 144 11.94 5.13 -16.69
N ILE A 145 10.62 5.14 -16.55
CA ILE A 145 9.79 3.96 -16.77
C ILE A 145 9.42 3.81 -18.26
N GLY A 146 9.21 4.93 -18.94
CA GLY A 146 8.84 4.95 -20.37
C GLY A 146 7.35 4.69 -20.61
N LEU A 147 6.50 5.13 -19.66
CA LEU A 147 5.04 5.01 -19.74
C LEU A 147 4.43 6.25 -20.40
#